data_5def798259280a50d0497b19e892b70e
#
_entry.id   5def798259280a50d0497b19e892b70e
#
_cell.length_a   1.000
_cell.length_b   1.000
_cell.length_c   1.000
_cell.angle_alpha   90.00
_cell.angle_beta   90.00
_cell.angle_gamma   90.00
#
_symmetry.space_group_name_H-M   'P 1'
#
loop_
_entity.id
_entity.type
_entity.pdbx_description
1 polymer ?
#
loop_
_entity_poly.entity_id
_entity_poly.type
_entity_poly.pdbx_seq_one_letter_code
_entity_poly.pdbx_strand_id
1 'polypeptide(L)'
;CIVIAAVIFNLMGILAPVIEFLAVGSIIAFVMSPITNWLEHHGVNRGIGSLIALIVVVAVLVGVVCILSPILFGQIMEVLSRLPEQLRVAGGDLNEMISHAKTLNNTPLKEYLDDNLSSLVTVASKYVSQIAAELGRGVFPLITNTASQLFVIFLGLVLAYWMACDYPRMHHEICTIIGQEKETSYRFMVAILSRSVGGYMRGMVVTSICGGFLAFIGFLIIGHPYAALMAIFTGIMHL
;
A
#
# COMPACT_ATOMS: atom_id res chain seq x y z
N CYS A 1 32.36 -21.72 -6.31
CA CYS A 1 31.43 -20.64 -6.72
C CYS A 1 29.96 -21.06 -6.54
N ILE A 2 29.52 -22.24 -7.03
CA ILE A 2 28.11 -22.69 -6.95
C ILE A 2 27.64 -22.89 -5.50
N VAL A 3 28.46 -23.48 -4.64
CA VAL A 3 28.14 -23.68 -3.23
C VAL A 3 28.00 -22.36 -2.48
N ILE A 4 28.87 -21.39 -2.77
CA ILE A 4 28.80 -20.04 -2.16
C ILE A 4 27.55 -19.32 -2.63
N ALA A 5 27.20 -19.40 -3.91
CA ALA A 5 25.96 -18.83 -4.44
C ALA A 5 24.70 -19.46 -3.82
N ALA A 6 24.69 -20.80 -3.64
CA ALA A 6 23.59 -21.50 -2.98
C ALA A 6 23.45 -21.12 -1.49
N VAL A 7 24.58 -20.97 -0.80
CA VAL A 7 24.58 -20.51 0.61
C VAL A 7 24.08 -19.06 0.72
N ILE A 8 24.50 -18.16 -0.15
CA ILE A 8 24.02 -16.78 -0.18
C ILE A 8 22.52 -16.72 -0.50
N PHE A 9 22.06 -17.51 -1.47
CA PHE A 9 20.63 -17.58 -1.83
C PHE A 9 19.77 -18.12 -0.69
N ASN A 10 20.24 -19.15 0.02
CA ASN A 10 19.56 -19.70 1.20
C ASN A 10 19.56 -18.71 2.38
N LEU A 11 20.68 -18.02 2.62
CA LEU A 11 20.76 -16.93 3.60
C LEU A 11 19.85 -15.75 3.25
N MET A 12 19.72 -15.37 1.99
CA MET A 12 18.78 -14.33 1.57
C MET A 12 17.33 -14.74 1.82
N GLY A 13 16.97 -16.01 1.63
CA GLY A 13 15.62 -16.53 1.94
C GLY A 13 15.29 -16.44 3.44
N ILE A 14 16.28 -16.66 4.31
CA ILE A 14 16.11 -16.55 5.77
C ILE A 14 16.13 -15.07 6.21
N LEU A 15 16.92 -14.24 5.55
CA LEU A 15 17.06 -12.81 5.88
C LEU A 15 15.91 -11.95 5.33
N ALA A 16 15.25 -12.37 4.25
CA ALA A 16 14.17 -11.59 3.64
C ALA A 16 13.06 -11.21 4.64
N PRO A 17 12.45 -12.13 5.41
CA PRO A 17 11.44 -11.75 6.41
C PRO A 17 12.01 -10.86 7.52
N VAL A 18 13.29 -11.00 7.88
CA VAL A 18 13.95 -10.13 8.86
C VAL A 18 14.08 -8.71 8.32
N ILE A 19 14.45 -8.57 7.05
CA ILE A 19 14.56 -7.26 6.38
C ILE A 19 13.18 -6.63 6.23
N GLU A 20 12.15 -7.42 5.91
CA GLU A 20 10.78 -6.92 5.78
C GLU A 20 10.27 -6.30 7.08
N PHE A 21 10.35 -6.99 8.22
CA PHE A 21 9.86 -6.40 9.47
C PHE A 21 10.76 -5.30 10.01
N LEU A 22 12.08 -5.33 9.72
CA LEU A 22 12.98 -4.21 10.01
C LEU A 22 12.58 -2.96 9.20
N ALA A 23 12.26 -3.12 7.92
CA ALA A 23 11.81 -2.03 7.06
C ALA A 23 10.47 -1.47 7.55
N VAL A 24 9.49 -2.33 7.80
CA VAL A 24 8.17 -1.94 8.34
C VAL A 24 8.31 -1.26 9.70
N GLY A 25 9.07 -1.85 10.62
CA GLY A 25 9.32 -1.28 11.93
C GLY A 25 10.00 0.09 11.87
N SER A 26 10.98 0.25 10.97
CA SER A 26 11.67 1.53 10.75
C SER A 26 10.74 2.61 10.21
N ILE A 27 9.87 2.28 9.26
CA ILE A 27 8.88 3.21 8.70
C ILE A 27 7.91 3.65 9.79
N ILE A 28 7.38 2.71 10.58
CA ILE A 28 6.46 3.01 11.68
C ILE A 28 7.17 3.87 12.74
N ALA A 29 8.40 3.51 13.15
CA ALA A 29 9.19 4.31 14.08
C ALA A 29 9.43 5.74 13.57
N PHE A 30 9.65 5.88 12.26
CA PHE A 30 9.80 7.19 11.63
C PHE A 30 8.51 8.00 11.67
N VAL A 31 7.36 7.39 11.40
CA VAL A 31 6.03 8.03 11.49
C VAL A 31 5.72 8.42 12.94
N MET A 32 6.13 7.62 13.91
CA MET A 32 5.96 7.89 15.34
C MET A 32 6.87 9.02 15.85
N SER A 33 8.03 9.21 15.22
CA SER A 33 9.08 10.15 15.68
C SER A 33 8.57 11.56 15.98
N PRO A 34 7.77 12.24 15.15
CA PRO A 34 7.27 13.58 15.45
C PRO A 34 6.39 13.60 16.71
N ILE A 35 5.57 12.57 16.92
CA ILE A 35 4.69 12.47 18.09
C ILE A 35 5.52 12.20 19.34
N THR A 36 6.46 11.27 19.27
CA THR A 36 7.37 10.94 20.39
C THR A 36 8.19 12.15 20.81
N ASN A 37 8.79 12.86 19.85
CA ASN A 37 9.58 14.06 20.13
C ASN A 37 8.73 15.19 20.71
N TRP A 38 7.51 15.36 20.24
CA TRP A 38 6.59 16.36 20.78
C TRP A 38 6.23 16.08 22.25
N LEU A 39 5.93 14.81 22.57
CA LEU A 39 5.67 14.38 23.96
C LEU A 39 6.91 14.55 24.86
N GLU A 40 8.10 14.22 24.36
CA GLU A 40 9.35 14.37 25.09
C GLU A 40 9.61 15.85 25.43
N HIS A 41 9.35 16.77 24.50
CA HIS A 41 9.43 18.21 24.74
C HIS A 41 8.44 18.72 25.81
N HIS A 42 7.34 17.99 26.03
CA HIS A 42 6.38 18.30 27.11
C HIS A 42 6.67 17.57 28.42
N GLY A 43 7.86 16.99 28.57
CA GLY A 43 8.31 16.37 29.81
C GLY A 43 7.89 14.91 30.01
N VAL A 44 7.32 14.27 28.98
CA VAL A 44 6.98 12.84 29.05
C VAL A 44 8.23 11.99 28.78
N ASN A 45 8.47 10.97 29.61
CA ASN A 45 9.56 10.02 29.40
C ASN A 45 9.46 9.41 28.00
N ARG A 46 10.60 9.32 27.28
CA ARG A 46 10.68 8.83 25.91
C ARG A 46 10.03 7.46 25.70
N GLY A 47 10.19 6.52 26.66
CA GLY A 47 9.54 5.21 26.61
C GLY A 47 8.01 5.31 26.62
N ILE A 48 7.46 6.12 27.53
CA ILE A 48 6.01 6.35 27.61
C ILE A 48 5.53 7.14 26.37
N GLY A 49 6.29 8.14 25.94
CA GLY A 49 6.02 8.92 24.73
C GLY A 49 5.97 8.05 23.46
N SER A 50 6.91 7.12 23.33
CA SER A 50 6.92 6.16 22.22
C SER A 50 5.74 5.19 22.25
N LEU A 51 5.34 4.73 23.44
CA LEU A 51 4.18 3.86 23.59
C LEU A 51 2.88 4.59 23.23
N ILE A 52 2.71 5.83 23.69
CA ILE A 52 1.55 6.66 23.34
C ILE A 52 1.53 6.93 21.82
N ALA A 53 2.68 7.28 21.24
CA ALA A 53 2.81 7.51 19.81
C ALA A 53 2.44 6.26 19.00
N LEU A 54 2.87 5.07 19.43
CA LEU A 54 2.50 3.80 18.82
C LEU A 54 0.99 3.59 18.85
N ILE A 55 0.37 3.74 20.02
CA ILE A 55 -1.08 3.58 20.18
C ILE A 55 -1.83 4.57 19.28
N VAL A 56 -1.41 5.83 19.22
CA VAL A 56 -2.03 6.85 18.37
C VAL A 56 -1.91 6.48 16.89
N VAL A 57 -0.73 6.10 16.42
CA VAL A 57 -0.52 5.72 15.02
C VAL A 57 -1.35 4.49 14.65
N VAL A 58 -1.36 3.46 15.50
CA VAL A 58 -2.17 2.26 15.28
C VAL A 58 -3.67 2.60 15.31
N ALA A 59 -4.12 3.42 16.27
CA ALA A 59 -5.52 3.83 16.36
C ALA A 59 -5.97 4.63 15.12
N VAL A 60 -5.13 5.53 14.61
CA VAL A 60 -5.41 6.28 13.38
C VAL A 60 -5.49 5.34 12.19
N LEU A 61 -4.52 4.42 12.03
CA LEU A 61 -4.53 3.43 10.94
C LEU A 61 -5.77 2.54 10.97
N VAL A 62 -6.09 1.98 12.14
CA VAL A 62 -7.30 1.16 12.33
C VAL A 62 -8.56 1.98 12.06
N GLY A 63 -8.64 3.21 12.58
CA GLY A 63 -9.76 4.12 12.34
C GLY A 63 -9.97 4.40 10.86
N VAL A 64 -8.91 4.71 10.13
CA VAL A 64 -8.95 4.93 8.67
C VAL A 64 -9.45 3.67 7.95
N VAL A 65 -8.90 2.50 8.28
CA VAL A 65 -9.33 1.23 7.68
C VAL A 65 -10.80 0.95 7.98
N CYS A 66 -11.25 1.13 9.23
CA CYS A 66 -12.65 0.90 9.63
C CYS A 66 -13.64 1.83 8.93
N ILE A 67 -13.25 3.10 8.69
CA ILE A 67 -14.11 4.08 8.02
C ILE A 67 -14.14 3.82 6.50
N LEU A 68 -12.98 3.55 5.90
CA LEU A 68 -12.88 3.38 4.46
C LEU A 68 -13.33 2.00 3.97
N SER A 69 -13.14 0.95 4.77
CA SER A 69 -13.44 -0.42 4.39
C SER A 69 -14.89 -0.63 3.91
N PRO A 70 -15.94 -0.19 4.63
CA PRO A 70 -17.32 -0.40 4.16
C PRO A 70 -17.64 0.37 2.88
N ILE A 71 -17.08 1.58 2.73
CA ILE A 71 -17.28 2.42 1.54
C ILE A 71 -16.63 1.78 0.33
N LEU A 72 -15.35 1.38 0.46
CA LEU A 72 -14.60 0.73 -0.61
C LEU A 72 -15.21 -0.61 -0.99
N PHE A 73 -15.55 -1.43 0.02
CA PHE A 73 -16.15 -2.74 -0.21
C PHE A 73 -17.46 -2.63 -0.99
N GLY A 74 -18.34 -1.70 -0.59
CA GLY A 74 -19.60 -1.45 -1.29
C GLY A 74 -19.38 -1.05 -2.75
N GLN A 75 -18.49 -0.09 -3.00
CA GLN A 75 -18.21 0.39 -4.36
C GLN A 75 -17.49 -0.66 -5.22
N ILE A 76 -16.55 -1.41 -4.66
CA ILE A 76 -15.86 -2.48 -5.38
C ILE A 76 -16.86 -3.58 -5.77
N MET A 77 -17.73 -4.00 -4.85
CA MET A 77 -18.75 -5.02 -5.13
C MET A 77 -19.75 -4.55 -6.17
N GLU A 78 -20.13 -3.27 -6.16
CA GLU A 78 -21.01 -2.70 -7.18
C GLU A 78 -20.34 -2.70 -8.56
N VAL A 79 -19.07 -2.26 -8.65
CA VAL A 79 -18.30 -2.31 -9.92
C VAL A 79 -18.20 -3.75 -10.41
N LEU A 80 -17.79 -4.68 -9.54
CA LEU A 80 -17.62 -6.09 -9.90
C LEU A 80 -18.94 -6.74 -10.36
N SER A 81 -20.07 -6.37 -9.76
CA SER A 81 -21.38 -6.91 -10.16
C SER A 81 -21.85 -6.39 -11.52
N ARG A 82 -21.49 -5.16 -11.89
CA ARG A 82 -21.86 -4.53 -13.18
C ARG A 82 -20.90 -4.85 -14.31
N LEU A 83 -19.66 -5.19 -14.00
CA LEU A 83 -18.60 -5.42 -14.98
C LEU A 83 -18.92 -6.53 -16.00
N PRO A 84 -19.48 -7.70 -15.65
CA PRO A 84 -19.81 -8.74 -16.61
C PRO A 84 -20.81 -8.29 -17.66
N GLU A 85 -21.83 -7.52 -17.27
CA GLU A 85 -22.83 -7.01 -18.19
C GLU A 85 -22.25 -5.90 -19.09
N GLN A 86 -21.43 -5.01 -18.54
CA GLN A 86 -20.76 -3.98 -19.35
C GLN A 86 -19.78 -4.58 -20.35
N LEU A 87 -19.05 -5.63 -19.98
CA LEU A 87 -18.17 -6.35 -20.90
C LEU A 87 -18.99 -7.04 -22.01
N ARG A 88 -20.16 -7.57 -21.69
CA ARG A 88 -21.07 -8.19 -22.66
C ARG A 88 -21.63 -7.16 -23.65
N VAL A 89 -22.07 -6.00 -23.16
CA VAL A 89 -22.54 -4.89 -23.97
C VAL A 89 -21.43 -4.36 -24.87
N ALA A 90 -20.27 -4.06 -24.33
CA ALA A 90 -19.10 -3.59 -25.10
C ALA A 90 -18.65 -4.62 -26.16
N GLY A 91 -18.70 -5.91 -25.85
CA GLY A 91 -18.46 -6.98 -26.82
C GLY A 91 -19.51 -7.03 -27.93
N GLY A 92 -20.78 -6.75 -27.59
CA GLY A 92 -21.89 -6.62 -28.56
C GLY A 92 -21.72 -5.42 -29.50
N ASP A 93 -21.41 -4.25 -28.91
CA ASP A 93 -21.18 -3.00 -29.69
C ASP A 93 -19.97 -3.15 -30.63
N LEU A 94 -18.88 -3.77 -30.16
CA LEU A 94 -17.73 -4.10 -31.01
C LEU A 94 -18.08 -5.02 -32.15
N ASN A 95 -18.91 -6.04 -31.90
CA ASN A 95 -19.42 -6.95 -32.92
C ASN A 95 -20.30 -6.24 -33.96
N GLU A 96 -21.14 -5.29 -33.51
CA GLU A 96 -21.95 -4.46 -34.35
C GLU A 96 -21.08 -3.50 -35.21
N MET A 97 -20.09 -2.84 -34.61
CA MET A 97 -19.12 -2.01 -35.34
C MET A 97 -18.33 -2.82 -36.39
N ILE A 98 -17.89 -4.03 -36.04
CA ILE A 98 -17.22 -4.95 -36.95
C ILE A 98 -18.18 -5.40 -38.08
N SER A 99 -19.47 -5.60 -37.77
CA SER A 99 -20.48 -5.95 -38.76
C SER A 99 -20.76 -4.80 -39.73
N HIS A 100 -20.78 -3.57 -39.26
CA HIS A 100 -20.90 -2.37 -40.10
C HIS A 100 -19.65 -2.10 -40.96
N ALA A 101 -18.44 -2.37 -40.43
CA ALA A 101 -17.20 -2.32 -41.21
C ALA A 101 -17.12 -3.40 -42.30
N LYS A 102 -18.01 -4.35 -42.31
CA LYS A 102 -18.13 -5.50 -43.19
C LYS A 102 -18.75 -5.30 -44.54
N THR A 103 -19.19 -4.12 -44.89
CA THR A 103 -19.43 -3.79 -46.29
C THR A 103 -18.15 -3.88 -47.15
N LEU A 104 -16.99 -4.16 -46.52
CA LEU A 104 -15.68 -4.43 -47.11
C LEU A 104 -15.27 -5.90 -46.88
N ASN A 105 -15.74 -6.75 -47.68
CA ASN A 105 -15.33 -8.07 -48.22
C ASN A 105 -14.15 -8.84 -47.61
N ASN A 106 -14.17 -9.22 -46.30
CA ASN A 106 -13.20 -10.21 -45.75
C ASN A 106 -13.82 -11.10 -44.68
N THR A 107 -14.30 -12.26 -45.10
CA THR A 107 -14.96 -13.28 -44.28
C THR A 107 -14.10 -13.96 -43.18
N PRO A 108 -12.80 -14.23 -43.39
CA PRO A 108 -11.99 -14.97 -42.38
C PRO A 108 -11.62 -14.14 -41.15
N LEU A 109 -11.56 -12.81 -41.26
CA LEU A 109 -11.23 -11.93 -40.15
C LEU A 109 -12.35 -11.86 -39.09
N LYS A 110 -13.58 -12.08 -39.52
CA LYS A 110 -14.79 -12.08 -38.69
C LYS A 110 -14.82 -13.25 -37.73
N GLU A 111 -14.64 -14.44 -38.24
CA GLU A 111 -14.70 -15.69 -37.47
C GLU A 111 -13.59 -15.71 -36.40
N TYR A 112 -12.43 -15.15 -36.76
CA TYR A 112 -11.29 -15.02 -35.86
C TYR A 112 -11.51 -13.97 -34.75
N LEU A 113 -12.20 -12.87 -35.05
CA LEU A 113 -12.50 -11.80 -34.07
C LEU A 113 -13.68 -12.19 -33.17
N ASP A 114 -14.73 -12.81 -33.72
CA ASP A 114 -15.90 -13.25 -32.95
C ASP A 114 -15.50 -14.31 -31.89
N ASP A 115 -14.66 -15.28 -32.26
CA ASP A 115 -14.22 -16.36 -31.39
C ASP A 115 -13.26 -15.83 -30.29
N ASN A 116 -12.35 -14.92 -30.64
CA ASN A 116 -11.41 -14.36 -29.67
C ASN A 116 -12.07 -13.32 -28.75
N LEU A 117 -12.99 -12.48 -29.23
CA LEU A 117 -13.70 -11.51 -28.41
C LEU A 117 -14.66 -12.19 -27.42
N SER A 118 -15.43 -13.17 -27.88
CA SER A 118 -16.33 -13.93 -27.01
C SER A 118 -15.58 -14.71 -25.92
N SER A 119 -14.44 -15.29 -26.28
CA SER A 119 -13.58 -15.99 -25.33
C SER A 119 -12.94 -15.03 -24.32
N LEU A 120 -12.47 -13.83 -24.74
CA LEU A 120 -11.94 -12.80 -23.85
C LEU A 120 -13.01 -12.28 -22.89
N VAL A 121 -14.22 -11.98 -23.35
CA VAL A 121 -15.34 -11.56 -22.51
C VAL A 121 -15.70 -12.65 -21.49
N THR A 122 -15.73 -13.90 -21.91
CA THR A 122 -16.03 -15.05 -21.05
C THR A 122 -14.94 -15.25 -19.98
N VAL A 123 -13.68 -15.18 -20.38
CA VAL A 123 -12.54 -15.29 -19.47
C VAL A 123 -12.52 -14.12 -18.48
N ALA A 124 -12.70 -12.88 -18.96
CA ALA A 124 -12.74 -11.69 -18.12
C ALA A 124 -13.91 -11.77 -17.11
N SER A 125 -15.12 -12.14 -17.55
CA SER A 125 -16.28 -12.28 -16.67
C SER A 125 -16.09 -13.37 -15.61
N LYS A 126 -15.42 -14.47 -15.97
CA LYS A 126 -15.07 -15.56 -15.02
C LYS A 126 -14.11 -15.06 -13.94
N TYR A 127 -13.06 -14.35 -14.34
CA TYR A 127 -12.11 -13.77 -13.35
C TYR A 127 -12.77 -12.73 -12.45
N VAL A 128 -13.59 -11.85 -13.02
CA VAL A 128 -14.37 -10.85 -12.27
C VAL A 128 -15.30 -11.53 -11.26
N SER A 129 -16.02 -12.57 -11.66
CA SER A 129 -16.92 -13.30 -10.76
C SER A 129 -16.15 -14.08 -9.67
N GLN A 130 -14.97 -14.61 -9.98
CA GLN A 130 -14.09 -15.24 -8.98
C GLN A 130 -13.59 -14.22 -7.95
N ILE A 131 -13.09 -13.07 -8.40
CA ILE A 131 -12.64 -11.99 -7.50
C ILE A 131 -13.81 -11.49 -6.64
N ALA A 132 -14.99 -11.30 -7.24
CA ALA A 132 -16.19 -10.88 -6.52
C ALA A 132 -16.60 -11.92 -5.45
N ALA A 133 -16.53 -13.21 -5.78
CA ALA A 133 -16.84 -14.29 -4.84
C ALA A 133 -15.82 -14.37 -3.70
N GLU A 134 -14.53 -14.18 -3.97
CA GLU A 134 -13.50 -14.15 -2.94
C GLU A 134 -13.61 -12.91 -2.03
N LEU A 135 -13.83 -11.74 -2.61
CA LEU A 135 -14.11 -10.51 -1.84
C LEU A 135 -15.42 -10.61 -1.06
N GLY A 136 -16.45 -11.26 -1.63
CA GLY A 136 -17.75 -11.48 -0.98
C GLY A 136 -17.68 -12.42 0.22
N ARG A 137 -16.67 -13.30 0.29
CA ARG A 137 -16.39 -14.12 1.48
C ARG A 137 -15.84 -13.29 2.65
N GLY A 138 -15.58 -12.01 2.41
CA GLY A 138 -15.11 -11.05 3.39
C GLY A 138 -13.60 -11.05 3.58
N VAL A 139 -13.12 -10.00 4.22
CA VAL A 139 -11.70 -9.83 4.58
C VAL A 139 -11.27 -10.84 5.65
N PHE A 140 -12.24 -11.49 6.32
CA PHE A 140 -12.02 -12.42 7.41
C PHE A 140 -11.14 -13.63 7.05
N PRO A 141 -11.30 -14.31 5.88
CA PRO A 141 -10.38 -15.36 5.46
C PRO A 141 -8.98 -14.88 5.15
N LEU A 142 -8.83 -13.62 4.71
CA LEU A 142 -7.52 -13.01 4.51
C LEU A 142 -6.79 -12.81 5.85
N ILE A 143 -7.52 -12.55 6.93
CA ILE A 143 -6.96 -12.40 8.27
C ILE A 143 -6.67 -13.77 8.91
N THR A 144 -7.52 -14.77 8.73
CA THR A 144 -7.38 -16.08 9.37
C THR A 144 -6.31 -16.97 8.75
N ASN A 145 -6.03 -16.86 7.45
CA ASN A 145 -4.91 -17.57 6.82
C ASN A 145 -3.56 -16.92 7.12
N THR A 146 -3.52 -15.89 7.95
CA THR A 146 -2.36 -15.01 8.09
C THR A 146 -1.88 -14.87 9.53
N ALA A 147 -1.96 -15.92 10.35
CA ALA A 147 -1.32 -15.90 11.67
C ALA A 147 0.17 -15.49 11.58
N SER A 148 0.86 -15.89 10.52
CA SER A 148 2.23 -15.48 10.23
C SER A 148 2.34 -13.97 9.92
N GLN A 149 1.40 -13.38 9.17
CA GLN A 149 1.43 -11.94 8.87
C GLN A 149 1.04 -11.10 10.09
N LEU A 150 0.07 -11.53 10.89
CA LEU A 150 -0.23 -10.88 12.17
C LEU A 150 0.98 -10.90 13.10
N PHE A 151 1.72 -12.00 13.12
CA PHE A 151 2.96 -12.11 13.89
C PHE A 151 4.04 -11.17 13.36
N VAL A 152 4.22 -11.05 12.04
CA VAL A 152 5.15 -10.09 11.43
C VAL A 152 4.76 -8.64 11.74
N ILE A 153 3.47 -8.29 11.64
CA ILE A 153 2.98 -6.96 12.03
C ILE A 153 3.25 -6.71 13.52
N PHE A 154 2.95 -7.66 14.38
CA PHE A 154 3.19 -7.53 15.82
C PHE A 154 4.69 -7.33 16.11
N LEU A 155 5.56 -8.14 15.51
CA LEU A 155 7.01 -7.97 15.66
C LEU A 155 7.48 -6.62 15.09
N GLY A 156 6.92 -6.17 13.96
CA GLY A 156 7.19 -4.86 13.40
C GLY A 156 6.81 -3.70 14.33
N LEU A 157 5.66 -3.81 15.01
CA LEU A 157 5.21 -2.83 16.01
C LEU A 157 6.11 -2.82 17.24
N VAL A 158 6.50 -4.00 17.74
CA VAL A 158 7.45 -4.12 18.86
C VAL A 158 8.79 -3.49 18.48
N LEU A 159 9.28 -3.80 17.28
CA LEU A 159 10.53 -3.23 16.78
C LEU A 159 10.42 -1.71 16.62
N ALA A 160 9.31 -1.20 16.06
CA ALA A 160 9.07 0.23 15.92
C ALA A 160 9.11 0.96 17.27
N TYR A 161 8.49 0.36 18.29
CA TYR A 161 8.53 0.87 19.65
C TYR A 161 9.97 0.95 20.17
N TRP A 162 10.73 -0.16 20.08
CA TRP A 162 12.12 -0.21 20.54
C TRP A 162 13.01 0.78 19.79
N MET A 163 12.88 0.85 18.45
CA MET A 163 13.62 1.82 17.65
C MET A 163 13.30 3.27 18.02
N ALA A 164 12.04 3.60 18.26
CA ALA A 164 11.65 4.95 18.67
C ALA A 164 12.14 5.29 20.07
N CYS A 165 12.11 4.33 20.99
CA CYS A 165 12.56 4.47 22.38
C CYS A 165 14.09 4.62 22.45
N ASP A 166 14.83 3.73 21.82
CA ASP A 166 16.29 3.62 21.95
C ASP A 166 17.07 4.42 20.89
N TYR A 167 16.37 5.14 20.01
CA TYR A 167 17.00 5.94 18.95
C TYR A 167 18.18 6.81 19.42
N PRO A 168 18.09 7.58 20.52
CA PRO A 168 19.22 8.39 20.99
C PRO A 168 20.40 7.55 21.44
N ARG A 169 20.13 6.42 22.09
CA ARG A 169 21.14 5.50 22.56
C ARG A 169 21.88 4.83 21.40
N MET A 170 21.14 4.33 20.42
CA MET A 170 21.69 3.76 19.18
C MET A 170 22.59 4.78 18.46
N HIS A 171 22.12 6.02 18.35
CA HIS A 171 22.89 7.09 17.73
C HIS A 171 24.20 7.38 18.48
N HIS A 172 24.14 7.40 19.82
CA HIS A 172 25.31 7.59 20.67
C HIS A 172 26.33 6.43 20.57
N GLU A 173 25.85 5.20 20.60
CA GLU A 173 26.69 4.00 20.45
C GLU A 173 27.40 3.96 19.09
N ILE A 174 26.68 4.29 18.00
CA ILE A 174 27.27 4.39 16.66
C ILE A 174 28.35 5.47 16.60
N CYS A 175 28.11 6.64 17.19
CA CYS A 175 29.12 7.69 17.29
C CYS A 175 30.39 7.23 18.02
N THR A 176 30.22 6.44 19.08
CA THR A 176 31.34 5.89 19.87
C THR A 176 32.15 4.88 19.04
N ILE A 177 31.50 4.03 18.25
CA ILE A 177 32.16 3.03 17.38
C ILE A 177 32.93 3.70 16.23
N ILE A 178 32.38 4.75 15.63
CA ILE A 178 32.97 5.45 14.49
C ILE A 178 34.22 6.25 14.89
N GLY A 179 34.30 6.64 16.14
CA GLY A 179 35.42 7.40 16.70
C GLY A 179 35.32 8.90 16.45
N GLN A 180 36.03 9.68 17.28
CA GLN A 180 35.93 11.14 17.31
C GLN A 180 36.28 11.84 15.98
N GLU A 181 37.18 11.29 15.19
CA GLU A 181 37.61 11.88 13.92
C GLU A 181 36.47 11.93 12.88
N LYS A 182 35.58 10.95 12.89
CA LYS A 182 34.49 10.82 11.90
C LYS A 182 33.10 11.14 12.47
N GLU A 183 33.01 11.39 13.76
CA GLU A 183 31.73 11.67 14.44
C GLU A 183 31.00 12.86 13.83
N THR A 184 31.71 13.95 13.55
CA THR A 184 31.13 15.16 12.96
C THR A 184 30.54 14.89 11.57
N SER A 185 31.27 14.13 10.73
CA SER A 185 30.81 13.75 9.39
C SER A 185 29.60 12.82 9.46
N TYR A 186 29.60 11.87 10.39
CA TYR A 186 28.46 10.97 10.62
C TYR A 186 27.21 11.73 11.08
N ARG A 187 27.33 12.59 12.08
CA ARG A 187 26.23 13.43 12.59
C ARG A 187 25.64 14.31 11.50
N PHE A 188 26.50 14.92 10.69
CA PHE A 188 26.10 15.75 9.56
C PHE A 188 25.35 14.94 8.49
N MET A 189 25.86 13.76 8.14
CA MET A 189 25.25 12.86 7.18
C MET A 189 23.87 12.35 7.66
N VAL A 190 23.79 11.93 8.92
CA VAL A 190 22.50 11.49 9.53
C VAL A 190 21.50 12.64 9.60
N ALA A 191 21.94 13.86 9.95
CA ALA A 191 21.07 15.04 9.98
C ALA A 191 20.52 15.39 8.59
N ILE A 192 21.37 15.38 7.56
CA ILE A 192 20.92 15.60 6.17
C ILE A 192 19.95 14.52 5.74
N LEU A 193 20.29 13.24 5.96
CA LEU A 193 19.46 12.11 5.57
C LEU A 193 18.09 12.16 6.26
N SER A 194 18.08 12.37 7.58
CA SER A 194 16.86 12.50 8.37
C SER A 194 16.00 13.68 7.91
N ARG A 195 16.62 14.82 7.60
CA ARG A 195 15.90 16.01 7.12
C ARG A 195 15.35 15.80 5.71
N SER A 196 16.14 15.21 4.81
CA SER A 196 15.74 14.99 3.42
C SER A 196 14.66 13.92 3.32
N VAL A 197 14.88 12.75 3.94
CA VAL A 197 13.89 11.66 3.96
C VAL A 197 12.63 12.10 4.71
N GLY A 198 12.79 12.73 5.88
CA GLY A 198 11.67 13.22 6.66
C GLY A 198 10.86 14.30 5.97
N GLY A 199 11.51 15.22 5.28
CA GLY A 199 10.88 16.26 4.48
C GLY A 199 10.12 15.66 3.29
N TYR A 200 10.74 14.73 2.57
CA TYR A 200 10.15 14.02 1.45
C TYR A 200 8.90 13.22 1.85
N MET A 201 9.01 12.41 2.90
CA MET A 201 7.88 11.61 3.40
C MET A 201 6.70 12.46 3.85
N ARG A 202 6.97 13.58 4.56
CA ARG A 202 5.90 14.53 4.91
C ARG A 202 5.26 15.16 3.68
N GLY A 203 6.08 15.55 2.71
CA GLY A 203 5.61 16.09 1.43
C GLY A 203 4.72 15.09 0.70
N MET A 204 5.15 13.83 0.58
CA MET A 204 4.37 12.74 -0.01
C MET A 204 3.01 12.56 0.67
N VAL A 205 2.98 12.46 1.99
CA VAL A 205 1.72 12.32 2.73
C VAL A 205 0.78 13.50 2.48
N VAL A 206 1.31 14.73 2.52
CA VAL A 206 0.50 15.94 2.27
C VAL A 206 -0.02 15.95 0.84
N THR A 207 0.83 15.69 -0.16
CA THR A 207 0.40 15.66 -1.57
C THR A 207 -0.59 14.54 -1.86
N SER A 208 -0.42 13.38 -1.23
CA SER A 208 -1.34 12.25 -1.32
C SER A 208 -2.73 12.59 -0.77
N ILE A 209 -2.78 13.18 0.43
CA ILE A 209 -4.03 13.61 1.06
C ILE A 209 -4.69 14.72 0.24
N CYS A 210 -3.95 15.75 -0.16
CA CYS A 210 -4.48 16.84 -0.97
C CYS A 210 -4.95 16.36 -2.35
N GLY A 211 -4.16 15.50 -3.02
CA GLY A 211 -4.50 14.93 -4.31
C GLY A 211 -5.76 14.06 -4.25
N GLY A 212 -5.86 13.18 -3.24
CA GLY A 212 -7.05 12.38 -2.99
C GLY A 212 -8.29 13.22 -2.70
N PHE A 213 -8.15 14.26 -1.87
CA PHE A 213 -9.24 15.17 -1.53
C PHE A 213 -9.72 15.99 -2.74
N LEU A 214 -8.81 16.54 -3.54
CA LEU A 214 -9.15 17.26 -4.77
C LEU A 214 -9.83 16.34 -5.80
N ALA A 215 -9.32 15.11 -5.94
CA ALA A 215 -9.94 14.10 -6.78
C ALA A 215 -11.36 13.76 -6.31
N PHE A 216 -11.56 13.62 -4.99
CA PHE A 216 -12.89 13.39 -4.42
C PHE A 216 -13.88 14.49 -4.81
N ILE A 217 -13.50 15.76 -4.61
CA ILE A 217 -14.33 16.91 -4.97
C ILE A 217 -14.60 16.92 -6.47
N GLY A 218 -13.58 16.69 -7.31
CA GLY A 218 -13.73 16.67 -8.76
C GLY A 218 -14.71 15.61 -9.23
N PHE A 219 -14.59 14.38 -8.75
CA PHE A 219 -15.49 13.28 -9.08
C PHE A 219 -16.92 13.50 -8.55
N LEU A 220 -17.05 14.19 -7.40
CA LEU A 220 -18.34 14.51 -6.81
C LEU A 220 -19.09 15.57 -7.65
N ILE A 221 -18.37 16.59 -8.16
CA ILE A 221 -18.93 17.62 -9.05
C ILE A 221 -19.42 17.01 -10.36
N ILE A 222 -18.68 16.05 -10.92
CA ILE A 222 -19.06 15.34 -12.16
C ILE A 222 -20.22 14.35 -11.91
N GLY A 223 -20.56 14.08 -10.64
CA GLY A 223 -21.60 13.10 -10.29
C GLY A 223 -21.17 11.64 -10.52
N HIS A 224 -19.85 11.38 -10.44
CA HIS A 224 -19.33 10.02 -10.66
C HIS A 224 -19.76 9.08 -9.52
N PRO A 225 -20.39 7.92 -9.81
CA PRO A 225 -20.94 7.03 -8.80
C PRO A 225 -19.87 6.45 -7.86
N TYR A 226 -18.62 6.34 -8.30
CA TYR A 226 -17.51 5.77 -7.54
C TYR A 226 -16.48 6.83 -7.11
N ALA A 227 -16.94 8.04 -6.80
CA ALA A 227 -16.08 9.17 -6.46
C ALA A 227 -15.11 8.86 -5.30
N ALA A 228 -15.58 8.19 -4.25
CA ALA A 228 -14.75 7.83 -3.11
C ALA A 228 -13.65 6.80 -3.46
N LEU A 229 -13.99 5.78 -4.27
CA LEU A 229 -13.02 4.77 -4.73
C LEU A 229 -11.91 5.43 -5.55
N MET A 230 -12.29 6.27 -6.53
CA MET A 230 -11.33 6.95 -7.40
C MET A 230 -10.46 7.93 -6.63
N ALA A 231 -11.01 8.63 -5.66
CA ALA A 231 -10.27 9.55 -4.80
C ALA A 231 -9.23 8.83 -3.94
N ILE A 232 -9.61 7.71 -3.33
CA ILE A 232 -8.70 6.90 -2.51
C ILE A 232 -7.60 6.28 -3.39
N PHE A 233 -7.98 5.75 -4.55
CA PHE A 233 -7.01 5.22 -5.52
C PHE A 233 -6.01 6.30 -5.94
N THR A 234 -6.49 7.51 -6.26
CA THR A 234 -5.64 8.65 -6.60
C THR A 234 -4.71 9.01 -5.43
N GLY A 235 -5.23 9.07 -4.21
CA GLY A 235 -4.42 9.34 -3.02
C GLY A 235 -3.33 8.29 -2.80
N ILE A 236 -3.65 7.01 -2.94
CA ILE A 236 -2.68 5.92 -2.80
C ILE A 236 -1.62 5.96 -3.92
N MET A 237 -2.02 6.27 -5.15
CA MET A 237 -1.07 6.36 -6.28
C MET A 237 -0.11 7.56 -6.18
N HIS A 238 -0.39 8.55 -5.33
CA HIS A 238 0.50 9.67 -5.04
C HIS A 238 1.49 9.38 -3.90
N LEU A 239 1.40 8.22 -3.23
CA LEU A 239 2.26 7.78 -2.15
C LEU A 239 3.45 7.02 -2.70
#